data_c3b2a2da7a1cab83a846594c5a469f69
#
_entry.id   c3b2a2da7a1cab83a846594c5a469f69
#
_cell.length_a   1.000
_cell.length_b   1.000
_cell.length_c   1.000
_cell.angle_alpha   90.00
_cell.angle_beta   90.00
_cell.angle_gamma   90.00
#
_symmetry.space_group_name_H-M   'P 1'
#
loop_
_entity.id
_entity.type
_entity.pdbx_description
1 polymer ?
#
loop_
_entity_poly.entity_id
_entity_poly.type
_entity_poly.pdbx_seq_one_letter_code
_entity_poly.pdbx_strand_id
1 'polypeptide(L)'
;QVLFTSLFRNTIRSSASNRFKTIDELTRILDELVDALNQKDYIIPVLPSVSPDFVGRDAEIRQIAESLQKNNVLYITGIGGIGKSTLVKNYISRFQTEYDVITYLEYDGDIQQTFCDDTQLQISTISRQDDEKLENYFIRKLKAFKCICGDKRVLFVLDNYSGKLTKELSRIIDCGYDTIIATRNKPPKNSFPF
;
A
#
# COMPACT_ATOMS: atom_id res chain seq x y z
N GLN A 1 -2.32 -13.49 -12.22
CA GLN A 1 -3.50 -12.97 -12.95
C GLN A 1 -4.14 -14.03 -13.86
N VAL A 2 -3.37 -14.77 -14.67
CA VAL A 2 -3.90 -15.77 -15.62
C VAL A 2 -4.68 -16.88 -14.91
N LEU A 3 -4.14 -17.45 -13.82
CA LEU A 3 -4.79 -18.52 -13.04
C LEU A 3 -6.07 -18.03 -12.35
N PHE A 4 -6.06 -16.81 -11.80
CA PHE A 4 -7.22 -16.21 -11.16
C PHE A 4 -8.34 -15.92 -12.16
N THR A 5 -7.99 -15.42 -13.33
CA THR A 5 -8.95 -15.18 -14.44
C THR A 5 -9.54 -16.50 -14.94
N SER A 6 -8.75 -17.57 -15.01
CA SER A 6 -9.20 -18.92 -15.39
C SER A 6 -10.17 -19.48 -14.36
N LEU A 7 -9.88 -19.37 -13.06
CA LEU A 7 -10.77 -19.79 -11.98
C LEU A 7 -12.14 -19.11 -12.09
N PHE A 8 -12.16 -17.78 -12.17
CA PHE A 8 -13.41 -17.01 -12.28
C PHE A 8 -14.19 -17.33 -13.56
N ARG A 9 -13.51 -17.40 -14.70
CA ARG A 9 -14.17 -17.73 -15.97
C ARG A 9 -14.85 -19.08 -15.95
N ASN A 10 -14.24 -20.08 -15.33
CA ASN A 10 -14.76 -21.45 -15.34
C ASN A 10 -15.78 -21.73 -14.24
N THR A 11 -15.85 -20.85 -13.20
CA THR A 11 -16.82 -20.99 -12.11
C THR A 11 -18.14 -20.28 -12.40
N ILE A 12 -18.12 -19.12 -13.10
CA ILE A 12 -19.28 -18.21 -13.23
C ILE A 12 -19.92 -18.27 -14.63
N ARG A 13 -19.39 -19.05 -15.57
CA ARG A 13 -19.98 -19.11 -16.92
C ARG A 13 -21.37 -19.74 -16.95
N SER A 14 -22.25 -19.15 -17.77
CA SER A 14 -23.63 -19.61 -17.99
C SER A 14 -23.69 -20.97 -18.70
N SER A 15 -22.67 -21.32 -19.52
CA SER A 15 -22.63 -22.61 -20.24
C SER A 15 -21.99 -23.71 -19.37
N ALA A 16 -22.76 -24.79 -19.12
CA ALA A 16 -22.32 -25.93 -18.33
C ALA A 16 -21.09 -26.66 -18.91
N SER A 17 -20.89 -26.61 -20.24
CA SER A 17 -19.75 -27.24 -20.93
C SER A 17 -18.39 -26.59 -20.60
N ASN A 18 -18.40 -25.37 -20.08
CA ASN A 18 -17.20 -24.60 -19.79
C ASN A 18 -16.93 -24.42 -18.29
N ARG A 19 -17.65 -25.16 -17.45
CA ARG A 19 -17.43 -25.23 -16.00
C ARG A 19 -16.48 -26.36 -15.64
N PHE A 20 -15.90 -26.28 -14.44
CA PHE A 20 -15.16 -27.41 -13.89
C PHE A 20 -16.06 -28.65 -13.84
N LYS A 21 -15.58 -29.76 -14.38
CA LYS A 21 -16.35 -31.01 -14.48
C LYS A 21 -16.28 -31.83 -13.20
N THR A 22 -15.24 -31.62 -12.41
CA THR A 22 -15.01 -32.36 -11.16
C THR A 22 -14.51 -31.42 -10.07
N ILE A 23 -14.75 -31.82 -8.81
CA ILE A 23 -14.20 -31.16 -7.63
C ILE A 23 -12.67 -31.23 -7.65
N ASP A 24 -12.11 -32.36 -8.11
CA ASP A 24 -10.65 -32.55 -8.18
C ASP A 24 -9.97 -31.56 -9.12
N GLU A 25 -10.60 -31.23 -10.24
CA GLU A 25 -10.09 -30.22 -11.18
C GLU A 25 -10.08 -28.83 -10.53
N LEU A 26 -11.13 -28.49 -9.78
CA LEU A 26 -11.19 -27.23 -9.03
C LEU A 26 -10.14 -27.20 -7.92
N THR A 27 -10.02 -28.28 -7.15
CA THR A 27 -9.04 -28.41 -6.06
C THR A 27 -7.61 -28.25 -6.59
N ARG A 28 -7.28 -28.92 -7.70
CA ARG A 28 -5.94 -28.79 -8.32
C ARG A 28 -5.62 -27.36 -8.71
N ILE A 29 -6.56 -26.61 -9.29
CA ILE A 29 -6.33 -25.21 -9.68
C ILE A 29 -6.23 -24.31 -8.46
N LEU A 30 -6.98 -24.60 -7.39
CA LEU A 30 -6.84 -23.89 -6.12
C LEU A 30 -5.47 -24.15 -5.47
N ASP A 31 -5.00 -25.40 -5.49
CA ASP A 31 -3.68 -25.76 -4.98
C ASP A 31 -2.56 -25.07 -5.80
N GLU A 32 -2.66 -25.09 -7.14
CA GLU A 32 -1.73 -24.37 -8.03
C GLU A 32 -1.74 -22.84 -7.76
N LEU A 33 -2.91 -22.26 -7.44
CA LEU A 33 -3.02 -20.85 -7.05
C LEU A 33 -2.39 -20.58 -5.69
N VAL A 34 -2.65 -21.45 -4.71
CA VAL A 34 -2.05 -21.37 -3.38
C VAL A 34 -0.53 -21.47 -3.47
N ASP A 35 -0.01 -22.44 -4.23
CA ASP A 35 1.42 -22.60 -4.45
C ASP A 35 2.04 -21.40 -5.16
N ALA A 36 1.37 -20.89 -6.20
CA ALA A 36 1.84 -19.69 -6.91
C ALA A 36 1.82 -18.42 -6.02
N LEU A 37 0.86 -18.32 -5.11
CA LEU A 37 0.79 -17.24 -4.13
C LEU A 37 1.86 -17.41 -3.04
N ASN A 38 2.11 -18.64 -2.59
CA ASN A 38 3.13 -18.94 -1.59
C ASN A 38 4.57 -18.81 -2.12
N GLN A 39 4.77 -18.96 -3.44
CA GLN A 39 6.09 -18.83 -4.08
C GLN A 39 6.46 -17.38 -4.45
N LYS A 40 5.51 -16.46 -4.47
CA LYS A 40 5.77 -15.04 -4.77
C LYS A 40 5.49 -14.18 -3.55
N ASP A 41 6.52 -13.49 -3.12
CA ASP A 41 6.32 -12.34 -2.24
C ASP A 41 5.41 -11.34 -2.95
N TYR A 42 4.31 -11.00 -2.32
CA TYR A 42 3.37 -10.01 -2.85
C TYR A 42 2.93 -9.08 -1.74
N ILE A 43 2.60 -7.87 -2.15
CA ILE A 43 2.01 -6.87 -1.28
C ILE A 43 0.53 -6.86 -1.59
N ILE A 44 -0.29 -7.08 -0.57
CA ILE A 44 -1.74 -7.01 -0.72
C ILE A 44 -2.12 -5.53 -0.81
N PRO A 45 -2.62 -5.04 -1.96
CA PRO A 45 -3.11 -3.68 -2.03
C PRO A 45 -4.41 -3.61 -1.23
N VAL A 46 -4.35 -3.05 -0.03
CA VAL A 46 -5.56 -2.76 0.74
C VAL A 46 -6.00 -1.35 0.40
N LEU A 47 -7.07 -1.28 -0.37
CA LEU A 47 -7.70 -0.01 -0.65
C LEU A 47 -8.52 0.42 0.57
N PRO A 48 -8.21 1.54 1.18
CA PRO A 48 -8.96 2.03 2.32
C PRO A 48 -10.40 2.36 1.89
N SER A 49 -11.36 2.00 2.75
CA SER A 49 -12.78 2.32 2.50
C SER A 49 -12.98 3.83 2.42
N VAL A 50 -13.70 4.27 1.39
CA VAL A 50 -14.04 5.68 1.17
C VAL A 50 -15.46 5.91 1.68
N SER A 51 -15.67 7.03 2.40
CA SER A 51 -17.01 7.43 2.80
C SER A 51 -17.84 7.81 1.56
N PRO A 52 -19.04 7.28 1.38
CA PRO A 52 -19.93 7.65 0.27
C PRO A 52 -20.36 9.12 0.35
N ASP A 53 -20.33 9.72 1.53
CA ASP A 53 -20.77 11.10 1.77
C ASP A 53 -19.66 12.15 1.52
N PHE A 54 -18.52 11.74 0.95
CA PHE A 54 -17.45 12.68 0.65
C PHE A 54 -17.80 13.51 -0.59
N VAL A 55 -18.19 14.75 -0.36
CA VAL A 55 -18.50 15.72 -1.39
C VAL A 55 -17.53 16.90 -1.35
N GLY A 56 -17.09 17.32 -2.51
CA GLY A 56 -16.16 18.45 -2.65
C GLY A 56 -14.68 18.04 -2.60
N ARG A 57 -13.81 19.02 -2.46
CA ARG A 57 -12.35 18.88 -2.44
C ARG A 57 -11.72 18.29 -3.71
N ASP A 58 -12.42 18.39 -4.85
CA ASP A 58 -11.86 17.95 -6.13
C ASP A 58 -10.63 18.74 -6.55
N ALA A 59 -10.57 20.00 -6.14
CA ALA A 59 -9.40 20.84 -6.38
C ALA A 59 -8.18 20.33 -5.60
N GLU A 60 -8.38 20.01 -4.31
CA GLU A 60 -7.31 19.48 -3.46
C GLU A 60 -6.82 18.12 -3.94
N ILE A 61 -7.74 17.24 -4.38
CA ILE A 61 -7.36 15.93 -4.92
C ILE A 61 -6.52 16.10 -6.19
N ARG A 62 -6.88 17.01 -7.10
CA ARG A 62 -6.07 17.33 -8.28
C ARG A 62 -4.72 17.91 -7.90
N GLN A 63 -4.67 18.79 -6.90
CA GLN A 63 -3.43 19.37 -6.41
C GLN A 63 -2.48 18.31 -5.82
N ILE A 64 -2.99 17.26 -5.14
CA ILE A 64 -2.20 16.10 -4.71
C ILE A 64 -1.55 15.44 -5.94
N ALA A 65 -2.34 15.12 -6.97
CA ALA A 65 -1.84 14.47 -8.17
C ALA A 65 -0.74 15.29 -8.86
N GLU A 66 -0.98 16.61 -9.05
CA GLU A 66 0.00 17.52 -9.66
C GLU A 66 1.27 17.67 -8.81
N SER A 67 1.13 17.64 -7.48
CA SER A 67 2.26 17.75 -6.56
C SER A 67 3.14 16.51 -6.59
N LEU A 68 2.54 15.31 -6.63
CA LEU A 68 3.27 14.04 -6.72
C LEU A 68 3.96 13.87 -8.08
N GLN A 69 3.42 14.44 -9.16
CA GLN A 69 4.11 14.47 -10.46
C GLN A 69 5.40 15.32 -10.45
N LYS A 70 5.47 16.31 -9.58
CA LYS A 70 6.63 17.22 -9.47
C LYS A 70 7.62 16.77 -8.40
N ASN A 71 7.11 16.16 -7.35
CA ASN A 71 7.89 15.77 -6.17
C ASN A 71 7.38 14.44 -5.64
N ASN A 72 8.26 13.51 -5.41
CA ASN A 72 7.89 12.18 -4.90
C ASN A 72 7.35 12.19 -3.46
N VAL A 73 7.44 13.31 -2.73
CA VAL A 73 7.01 13.38 -1.33
C VAL A 73 6.08 14.58 -1.12
N LEU A 74 4.90 14.29 -0.60
CA LEU A 74 3.89 15.29 -0.26
C LEU A 74 3.51 15.19 1.22
N TYR A 75 3.58 16.30 1.93
CA TYR A 75 3.04 16.40 3.29
C TYR A 75 1.67 17.05 3.25
N ILE A 76 0.65 16.32 3.73
CA ILE A 76 -0.70 16.86 3.93
C ILE A 76 -0.83 17.27 5.40
N THR A 77 -0.88 18.57 5.65
CA THR A 77 -0.87 19.12 7.01
C THR A 77 -2.19 19.78 7.37
N GLY A 78 -2.55 19.76 8.63
CA GLY A 78 -3.76 20.43 9.12
C GLY A 78 -4.16 19.94 10.51
N ILE A 79 -5.08 20.66 11.13
CA ILE A 79 -5.59 20.33 12.47
C ILE A 79 -6.28 18.96 12.50
N GLY A 80 -6.41 18.40 13.72
CA GLY A 80 -7.17 17.13 13.91
C GLY A 80 -8.62 17.30 13.44
N GLY A 81 -9.15 16.25 12.79
CA GLY A 81 -10.55 16.23 12.34
C GLY A 81 -10.84 16.98 11.02
N ILE A 82 -9.88 17.71 10.42
CA ILE A 82 -10.10 18.45 9.16
C ILE A 82 -10.34 17.55 7.93
N GLY A 83 -10.18 16.24 8.07
CA GLY A 83 -10.43 15.30 7.00
C GLY A 83 -9.21 14.94 6.13
N LYS A 84 -7.98 15.04 6.66
CA LYS A 84 -6.75 14.65 5.93
C LYS A 84 -6.79 13.18 5.48
N SER A 85 -7.07 12.27 6.41
CA SER A 85 -7.18 10.83 6.11
C SER A 85 -8.26 10.54 5.06
N THR A 86 -9.41 11.22 5.18
CA THR A 86 -10.50 11.10 4.21
C THR A 86 -10.08 11.62 2.83
N LEU A 87 -9.35 12.72 2.77
CA LEU A 87 -8.83 13.28 1.52
C LEU A 87 -7.85 12.31 0.84
N VAL A 88 -6.91 11.74 1.61
CA VAL A 88 -5.95 10.75 1.11
C VAL A 88 -6.66 9.49 0.59
N LYS A 89 -7.62 8.97 1.35
CA LYS A 89 -8.42 7.80 0.95
C LYS A 89 -9.18 8.06 -0.37
N ASN A 90 -9.74 9.25 -0.53
CA ASN A 90 -10.41 9.65 -1.77
C ASN A 90 -9.42 9.83 -2.94
N TYR A 91 -8.23 10.36 -2.70
CA TYR A 91 -7.17 10.39 -3.69
C TYR A 91 -6.82 8.97 -4.16
N ILE A 92 -6.56 8.05 -3.24
CA ILE A 92 -6.28 6.65 -3.56
C ILE A 92 -7.41 6.06 -4.42
N SER A 93 -8.66 6.21 -4.01
CA SER A 93 -9.82 5.66 -4.73
C SER A 93 -9.89 6.14 -6.18
N ARG A 94 -9.53 7.40 -6.45
CA ARG A 94 -9.60 7.99 -7.80
C ARG A 94 -8.39 7.64 -8.67
N PHE A 95 -7.22 7.51 -8.08
CA PHE A 95 -5.95 7.33 -8.80
C PHE A 95 -5.33 5.94 -8.63
N GLN A 96 -6.05 4.99 -7.99
CA GLN A 96 -5.54 3.64 -7.74
C GLN A 96 -5.06 2.91 -9.00
N THR A 97 -5.65 3.18 -10.15
CA THR A 97 -5.27 2.54 -11.41
C THR A 97 -3.95 3.04 -11.97
N GLU A 98 -3.41 4.13 -11.45
CA GLU A 98 -2.12 4.67 -11.85
C GLU A 98 -0.93 4.02 -11.10
N TYR A 99 -1.22 3.22 -10.06
CA TYR A 99 -0.21 2.59 -9.21
C TYR A 99 -0.30 1.07 -9.29
N ASP A 100 0.84 0.43 -9.39
CA ASP A 100 0.95 -1.03 -9.33
C ASP A 100 0.89 -1.56 -7.89
N VAL A 101 1.37 -0.73 -6.94
CA VAL A 101 1.41 -1.05 -5.51
C VAL A 101 0.96 0.18 -4.72
N ILE A 102 0.01 -0.04 -3.81
CA ILE A 102 -0.44 0.99 -2.87
C ILE A 102 -0.30 0.43 -1.46
N THR A 103 0.38 1.19 -0.59
CA THR A 103 0.47 0.88 0.84
C THR A 103 -0.12 2.02 1.64
N TYR A 104 -0.95 1.71 2.61
CA TYR A 104 -1.57 2.68 3.50
C TYR A 104 -1.32 2.29 4.94
N LEU A 105 -0.39 2.95 5.59
CA LEU A 105 0.03 2.67 6.96
C LEU A 105 -0.53 3.72 7.92
N GLU A 106 -1.15 3.27 8.99
CA GLU A 106 -1.55 4.13 10.11
C GLU A 106 -0.43 4.16 11.15
N TYR A 107 0.15 5.35 11.36
CA TYR A 107 1.25 5.52 12.30
C TYR A 107 0.81 5.34 13.75
N ASP A 108 1.47 4.45 14.48
CA ASP A 108 1.17 4.05 15.86
C ASP A 108 2.14 4.63 16.92
N GLY A 109 3.10 5.46 16.52
CA GLY A 109 4.06 6.08 17.43
C GLY A 109 5.52 5.73 17.13
N ASP A 110 5.77 4.62 16.43
CA ASP A 110 7.09 4.20 15.97
C ASP A 110 7.05 3.75 14.50
N ILE A 111 7.90 4.33 13.66
CA ILE A 111 7.90 4.04 12.21
C ILE A 111 8.41 2.63 11.89
N GLN A 112 9.34 2.10 12.68
CA GLN A 112 9.82 0.73 12.50
C GLN A 112 8.72 -0.25 12.84
N GLN A 113 8.03 -0.03 13.98
CA GLN A 113 6.94 -0.86 14.43
C GLN A 113 5.78 -0.80 13.41
N THR A 114 5.32 0.40 13.05
CA THR A 114 4.28 0.61 12.04
C THR A 114 4.56 -0.15 10.74
N PHE A 115 5.79 -0.06 10.22
CA PHE A 115 6.16 -0.73 8.98
C PHE A 115 6.32 -2.25 9.14
N CYS A 116 6.86 -2.68 10.28
CA CYS A 116 7.13 -4.10 10.53
C CYS A 116 5.89 -4.93 10.83
N ASP A 117 4.95 -4.36 11.59
CA ASP A 117 3.78 -5.08 12.07
C ASP A 117 2.57 -4.95 11.15
N ASP A 118 2.65 -4.08 10.14
CA ASP A 118 1.55 -3.92 9.20
C ASP A 118 1.25 -5.21 8.45
N THR A 119 -0.02 -5.62 8.50
CA THR A 119 -0.50 -6.87 7.91
C THR A 119 -0.58 -6.83 6.38
N GLN A 120 -0.63 -5.65 5.80
CA GLN A 120 -0.67 -5.46 4.33
C GLN A 120 0.72 -5.61 3.70
N LEU A 121 1.77 -5.37 4.50
CA LEU A 121 3.16 -5.55 4.13
C LEU A 121 3.71 -6.92 4.54
N GLN A 122 2.88 -7.95 4.49
CA GLN A 122 3.36 -9.31 4.73
C GLN A 122 4.19 -9.80 3.55
N ILE A 123 5.45 -10.08 3.83
CA ILE A 123 6.38 -10.67 2.89
C ILE A 123 6.64 -12.09 3.37
N SER A 124 6.09 -13.06 2.65
CA SER A 124 6.06 -14.48 3.08
C SER A 124 7.44 -15.07 3.36
N THR A 125 8.46 -14.58 2.66
CA THR A 125 9.85 -15.06 2.80
C THR A 125 10.60 -14.40 3.96
N ILE A 126 10.00 -13.42 4.65
CA ILE A 126 10.66 -12.67 5.71
C ILE A 126 9.80 -12.60 6.96
N SER A 127 10.24 -13.28 8.01
CA SER A 127 9.73 -13.15 9.38
C SER A 127 10.80 -12.60 10.30
N ARG A 128 10.39 -11.94 11.38
CA ARG A 128 11.31 -11.52 12.42
C ARG A 128 11.80 -12.76 13.18
N GLN A 129 13.10 -12.83 13.40
CA GLN A 129 13.72 -13.88 14.21
C GLN A 129 13.61 -13.53 15.72
N ASP A 130 13.58 -14.54 16.60
CA ASP A 130 13.31 -14.36 18.03
C ASP A 130 14.27 -13.36 18.71
N ASP A 131 15.56 -13.37 18.36
CA ASP A 131 16.57 -12.48 18.92
C ASP A 131 16.89 -11.26 18.03
N GLU A 132 16.14 -11.06 16.94
CA GLU A 132 16.41 -9.98 16.00
C GLU A 132 15.94 -8.63 16.53
N LYS A 133 16.85 -7.62 16.54
CA LYS A 133 16.48 -6.25 16.86
C LYS A 133 15.51 -5.70 15.81
N LEU A 134 14.52 -4.93 16.25
CA LEU A 134 13.51 -4.34 15.36
C LEU A 134 14.14 -3.53 14.22
N GLU A 135 15.20 -2.78 14.47
CA GLU A 135 15.92 -2.02 13.44
C GLU A 135 16.47 -2.92 12.33
N ASN A 136 17.04 -4.07 12.67
CA ASN A 136 17.59 -5.01 11.68
C ASN A 136 16.47 -5.63 10.85
N TYR A 137 15.38 -6.02 11.51
CA TYR A 137 14.20 -6.55 10.82
C TYR A 137 13.57 -5.50 9.89
N PHE A 138 13.43 -4.26 10.35
CA PHE A 138 12.95 -3.14 9.53
C PHE A 138 13.79 -2.95 8.25
N ILE A 139 15.11 -2.91 8.39
CA ILE A 139 16.02 -2.74 7.24
C ILE A 139 15.87 -3.91 6.26
N ARG A 140 15.79 -5.13 6.77
CA ARG A 140 15.65 -6.34 5.95
C ARG A 140 14.28 -6.39 5.26
N LYS A 141 13.20 -6.06 5.97
CA LYS A 141 11.83 -5.98 5.42
C LYS A 141 11.72 -4.87 4.37
N LEU A 142 12.29 -3.69 4.62
CA LEU A 142 12.29 -2.59 3.64
C LEU A 142 13.07 -2.95 2.38
N LYS A 143 14.21 -3.64 2.50
CA LYS A 143 14.99 -4.13 1.37
C LYS A 143 14.17 -5.13 0.52
N ALA A 144 13.49 -6.06 1.17
CA ALA A 144 12.64 -7.03 0.47
C ALA A 144 11.44 -6.35 -0.19
N PHE A 145 10.79 -5.42 0.50
CA PHE A 145 9.73 -4.59 -0.09
C PHE A 145 10.20 -3.90 -1.37
N LYS A 146 11.39 -3.28 -1.32
CA LYS A 146 11.99 -2.64 -2.49
C LYS A 146 12.25 -3.63 -3.62
N CYS A 147 12.72 -4.84 -3.32
CA CYS A 147 12.93 -5.89 -4.33
C CYS A 147 11.62 -6.35 -4.99
N ILE A 148 10.54 -6.50 -4.21
CA ILE A 148 9.22 -6.90 -4.71
C ILE A 148 8.59 -5.81 -5.58
N CYS A 149 8.79 -4.55 -5.19
CA CYS A 149 8.31 -3.41 -5.96
C CYS A 149 9.06 -3.26 -7.28
N GLY A 150 10.40 -3.46 -7.30
CA GLY A 150 11.19 -3.33 -8.52
C GLY A 150 10.94 -1.99 -9.23
N ASP A 151 10.59 -2.06 -10.52
CA ASP A 151 10.27 -0.90 -11.36
C ASP A 151 8.78 -0.50 -11.32
N LYS A 152 8.02 -1.05 -10.41
CA LYS A 152 6.59 -0.75 -10.27
C LYS A 152 6.38 0.67 -9.76
N ARG A 153 5.29 1.30 -10.20
CA ARG A 153 4.85 2.58 -9.64
C ARG A 153 4.18 2.35 -8.29
N VAL A 154 4.78 2.86 -7.24
CA VAL A 154 4.37 2.65 -5.85
C VAL A 154 3.84 3.94 -5.25
N LEU A 155 2.66 3.87 -4.61
CA LEU A 155 2.17 4.89 -3.70
C LEU A 155 2.35 4.42 -2.27
N PHE A 156 3.16 5.14 -1.51
CA PHE A 156 3.37 4.89 -0.09
C PHE A 156 2.66 5.96 0.75
N VAL A 157 1.72 5.56 1.59
CA VAL A 157 0.97 6.48 2.45
C VAL A 157 1.28 6.19 3.90
N LEU A 158 1.65 7.24 4.63
CA LEU A 158 1.80 7.23 6.09
C LEU A 158 0.78 8.21 6.68
N ASP A 159 -0.29 7.68 7.25
CA ASP A 159 -1.36 8.48 7.84
C ASP A 159 -1.15 8.70 9.34
N ASN A 160 -1.70 9.80 9.83
CA ASN A 160 -1.64 10.23 11.22
C ASN A 160 -0.22 10.37 11.79
N TYR A 161 0.75 10.68 10.94
CA TYR A 161 2.14 10.79 11.35
C TYR A 161 2.34 11.96 12.31
N SER A 162 2.82 11.68 13.52
CA SER A 162 3.10 12.65 14.57
C SER A 162 4.59 12.80 14.90
N GLY A 163 5.42 11.95 14.27
CA GLY A 163 6.86 11.95 14.50
C GLY A 163 7.60 13.12 13.85
N LYS A 164 8.89 13.21 14.16
CA LYS A 164 9.83 14.06 13.43
C LYS A 164 10.44 13.27 12.28
N LEU A 165 11.06 13.93 11.32
CA LEU A 165 11.81 13.26 10.28
C LEU A 165 12.93 12.42 10.92
N THR A 166 12.74 11.10 10.93
CA THR A 166 13.69 10.11 11.47
C THR A 166 14.52 9.51 10.35
N LYS A 167 15.60 8.81 10.72
CA LYS A 167 16.41 8.06 9.73
C LYS A 167 15.61 6.98 9.02
N GLU A 168 14.67 6.35 9.72
CA GLU A 168 13.80 5.30 9.19
C GLU A 168 12.85 5.86 8.14
N LEU A 169 12.19 6.99 8.45
CA LEU A 169 11.34 7.66 7.48
C LEU A 169 12.15 8.13 6.26
N SER A 170 13.34 8.67 6.47
CA SER A 170 14.22 9.04 5.35
C SER A 170 14.55 7.84 4.47
N ARG A 171 14.84 6.66 5.05
CA ARG A 171 15.09 5.42 4.28
C ARG A 171 13.89 4.99 3.42
N ILE A 172 12.66 5.19 3.91
CA ILE A 172 11.45 4.93 3.12
C ILE A 172 11.33 5.94 1.97
N ILE A 173 11.52 7.22 2.25
CA ILE A 173 11.49 8.29 1.25
C ILE A 173 12.57 8.08 0.17
N ASP A 174 13.78 7.66 0.57
CA ASP A 174 14.90 7.38 -0.33
C ASP A 174 14.66 6.18 -1.26
N CYS A 175 13.57 5.42 -1.07
CA CYS A 175 13.15 4.42 -2.04
C CYS A 175 12.64 5.05 -3.35
N GLY A 176 12.30 6.34 -3.35
CA GLY A 176 11.87 7.08 -4.55
C GLY A 176 10.41 6.86 -4.93
N TYR A 177 9.59 6.35 -4.02
CA TYR A 177 8.15 6.14 -4.23
C TYR A 177 7.37 7.44 -4.14
N ASP A 178 6.22 7.51 -4.82
CA ASP A 178 5.23 8.55 -4.55
C ASP A 178 4.78 8.40 -3.10
N THR A 179 5.11 9.35 -2.24
CA THR A 179 4.91 9.25 -0.79
C THR A 179 4.01 10.36 -0.28
N ILE A 180 2.92 9.99 0.39
CA ILE A 180 2.03 10.93 1.08
C ILE A 180 2.19 10.75 2.60
N ILE A 181 2.47 11.85 3.30
CA ILE A 181 2.57 11.87 4.76
C ILE A 181 1.49 12.81 5.30
N ALA A 182 0.42 12.23 5.87
CA ALA A 182 -0.61 13.02 6.52
C ALA A 182 -0.24 13.27 8.00
N THR A 183 -0.12 14.53 8.37
CA THR A 183 0.41 14.93 9.68
C THR A 183 -0.30 16.14 10.26
N ARG A 184 -0.20 16.31 11.60
CA ARG A 184 -0.58 17.54 12.31
C ARG A 184 0.60 18.49 12.53
N ASN A 185 1.81 17.99 12.33
CA ASN A 185 3.04 18.73 12.54
C ASN A 185 3.31 19.67 11.36
N LYS A 186 4.09 20.73 11.63
CA LYS A 186 4.60 21.57 10.55
C LYS A 186 5.55 20.74 9.68
N PRO A 187 5.35 20.75 8.35
CA PRO A 187 6.22 20.02 7.45
C PRO A 187 7.64 20.60 7.44
N PRO A 188 8.64 19.83 7.00
CA PRO A 188 9.97 20.37 6.72
C PRO A 188 9.91 21.55 5.76
N LYS A 189 10.93 22.46 5.81
CA LYS A 189 10.92 23.72 5.04
C LYS A 189 10.73 23.57 3.52
N ASN A 190 11.01 22.41 2.96
CA ASN A 190 10.89 22.11 1.53
C ASN A 190 9.67 21.24 1.20
N SER A 191 8.71 21.15 2.08
CA SER A 191 7.50 20.35 1.88
C SER A 191 6.34 21.24 1.42
N PHE A 192 5.40 20.65 0.73
CA PHE A 192 4.18 21.32 0.30
C PHE A 192 3.13 21.19 1.41
N PRO A 193 2.83 22.25 2.17
CA PRO A 193 1.70 22.26 3.09
C PRO A 193 0.41 22.26 2.28
N PHE A 194 -0.56 21.54 2.79
CA PHE A 194 -1.89 21.43 2.21
C PHE A 194 -2.89 22.20 3.05
#